data_82d4fddcc0c399a5e08c37ca33d281db
#
_entry.id   82d4fddcc0c399a5e08c37ca33d281db
#
_cell.length_a   1.000
_cell.length_b   1.000
_cell.length_c   1.000
_cell.angle_alpha   90.00
_cell.angle_beta   90.00
_cell.angle_gamma   90.00
#
_symmetry.space_group_name_H-M   'P 1'
#
loop_
_entity.id
_entity.type
_entity.pdbx_description
1 polymer ?
#
loop_
_entity_poly.entity_id
_entity_poly.type
_entity_poly.pdbx_seq_one_letter_code
_entity_poly.pdbx_strand_id
1 'polypeptide(L)'
;IEACRAATRDYFPTLATNPQYTSIASERQFRRLAGYVEDAREQGASIHPLHEEASDVERRRLSPVALTDVNDAMRVTQEEIFGPILPVVGYDTIDEAIAFVNARPRPLALYYFGARDRNLEAVLERTVSGGVTVNNTALHVVQENLPFGGVGPSGMGEYHGRAGFDRFSKLKPVFIDGRWSATSLLAPPYGRRFRAIVALLKR
;
A
#
# COMPACT_ATOMS: atom_id res chain seq x y z
N ILE A 1 -20.35 -6.42 -8.27
CA ILE A 1 -20.10 -7.82 -8.69
C ILE A 1 -20.35 -8.00 -10.17
N GLU A 2 -21.52 -7.60 -10.72
CA GLU A 2 -21.83 -7.80 -12.15
C GLU A 2 -20.83 -7.10 -13.09
N ALA A 3 -20.40 -5.88 -12.77
CA ALA A 3 -19.38 -5.18 -13.55
C ALA A 3 -18.02 -5.93 -13.53
N CYS A 4 -17.63 -6.50 -12.39
CA CYS A 4 -16.42 -7.33 -12.30
C CYS A 4 -16.55 -8.60 -13.15
N ARG A 5 -17.73 -9.24 -13.13
CA ARG A 5 -18.01 -10.44 -13.94
C ARG A 5 -17.96 -10.14 -15.43
N ALA A 6 -18.56 -9.02 -15.86
CA ALA A 6 -18.50 -8.57 -17.25
C ALA A 6 -17.05 -8.30 -17.68
N ALA A 7 -16.30 -7.53 -16.91
CA ALA A 7 -14.90 -7.23 -17.21
C ALA A 7 -14.03 -8.50 -17.26
N THR A 8 -14.26 -9.46 -16.35
CA THR A 8 -13.51 -10.73 -16.37
C THR A 8 -13.77 -11.52 -17.65
N ARG A 9 -15.00 -11.60 -18.11
CA ARG A 9 -15.36 -12.27 -19.36
C ARG A 9 -14.76 -11.59 -20.59
N ASP A 10 -14.78 -10.27 -20.61
CA ASP A 10 -14.21 -9.48 -21.71
C ASP A 10 -12.69 -9.66 -21.81
N TYR A 11 -11.99 -9.64 -20.67
CA TYR A 11 -10.53 -9.77 -20.65
C TYR A 11 -10.08 -11.23 -20.82
N PHE A 12 -10.81 -12.16 -20.27
CA PHE A 12 -10.47 -13.57 -20.25
C PHE A 12 -11.66 -14.44 -20.65
N PRO A 13 -11.97 -14.56 -21.96
CA PRO A 13 -13.10 -15.38 -22.43
C PRO A 13 -13.00 -16.85 -22.04
N THR A 14 -11.79 -17.35 -21.81
CA THR A 14 -11.49 -18.65 -21.21
C THR A 14 -10.39 -18.52 -20.17
N LEU A 15 -10.32 -19.43 -19.20
CA LEU A 15 -9.26 -19.45 -18.19
C LEU A 15 -8.26 -20.59 -18.44
N ALA A 16 -8.76 -21.81 -18.58
CA ALA A 16 -7.93 -23.02 -18.62
C ALA A 16 -6.97 -23.05 -19.81
N THR A 17 -7.35 -22.51 -20.95
CA THR A 17 -6.56 -22.53 -22.19
C THR A 17 -6.02 -21.18 -22.63
N ASN A 18 -6.42 -20.09 -21.96
CA ASN A 18 -6.03 -18.73 -22.34
C ASN A 18 -4.56 -18.45 -21.96
N PRO A 19 -3.66 -18.20 -22.92
CA PRO A 19 -2.25 -17.92 -22.63
C PRO A 19 -2.01 -16.61 -21.87
N GLN A 20 -2.99 -15.70 -21.89
CA GLN A 20 -2.91 -14.43 -21.17
C GLN A 20 -3.38 -14.51 -19.72
N TYR A 21 -4.09 -15.60 -19.33
CA TYR A 21 -4.47 -15.82 -17.94
C TYR A 21 -3.35 -16.53 -17.20
N THR A 22 -2.66 -15.82 -16.33
CA THR A 22 -1.46 -16.30 -15.66
C THR A 22 -1.75 -17.37 -14.62
N SER A 23 -0.95 -18.41 -14.58
CA SER A 23 -0.96 -19.44 -13.53
C SER A 23 -0.42 -18.88 -12.22
N ILE A 24 -0.93 -19.37 -11.10
CA ILE A 24 -0.37 -19.08 -9.78
C ILE A 24 1.06 -19.64 -9.71
N ALA A 25 1.98 -18.87 -9.14
CA ALA A 25 3.42 -19.10 -9.19
C ALA A 25 3.86 -20.50 -8.72
N SER A 26 3.18 -21.08 -7.74
CA SER A 26 3.48 -22.41 -7.23
C SER A 26 2.22 -23.13 -6.72
N GLU A 27 2.30 -24.45 -6.61
CA GLU A 27 1.22 -25.26 -6.02
C GLU A 27 0.94 -24.87 -4.57
N ARG A 28 1.97 -24.55 -3.80
CA ARG A 28 1.82 -24.06 -2.42
C ARG A 28 0.98 -22.78 -2.37
N GLN A 29 1.25 -21.82 -3.27
CA GLN A 29 0.47 -20.56 -3.33
C GLN A 29 -0.94 -20.81 -3.85
N PHE A 30 -1.14 -21.71 -4.80
CA PHE A 30 -2.47 -22.09 -5.24
C PHE A 30 -3.30 -22.66 -4.09
N ARG A 31 -2.75 -23.60 -3.32
CA ARG A 31 -3.42 -24.19 -2.15
C ARG A 31 -3.71 -23.14 -1.07
N ARG A 32 -2.76 -22.20 -0.85
CA ARG A 32 -2.97 -21.09 0.09
C ARG A 32 -4.17 -20.22 -0.30
N LEU A 33 -4.26 -19.86 -1.57
CA LEU A 33 -5.37 -19.04 -2.10
C LEU A 33 -6.71 -19.79 -2.07
N ALA A 34 -6.73 -21.05 -2.44
CA ALA A 34 -7.92 -21.90 -2.31
C ALA A 34 -8.37 -21.98 -0.84
N GLY A 35 -7.42 -22.13 0.08
CA GLY A 35 -7.67 -22.12 1.53
C GLY A 35 -8.24 -20.79 2.05
N TYR A 36 -7.92 -19.65 1.42
CA TYR A 36 -8.53 -18.37 1.79
C TYR A 36 -10.01 -18.29 1.41
N VAL A 37 -10.37 -18.82 0.25
CA VAL A 37 -11.77 -18.86 -0.18
C VAL A 37 -12.59 -19.79 0.73
N GLU A 38 -12.00 -20.91 1.14
CA GLU A 38 -12.66 -21.85 2.05
C GLU A 38 -12.80 -21.27 3.45
N ASP A 39 -11.73 -20.68 4.02
CA ASP A 39 -11.77 -19.98 5.30
C ASP A 39 -12.86 -18.89 5.32
N ALA A 40 -12.94 -18.09 4.27
CA ALA A 40 -13.97 -17.07 4.16
C ALA A 40 -15.38 -17.66 4.11
N ARG A 41 -15.57 -18.76 3.36
CA ARG A 41 -16.85 -19.47 3.27
C ARG A 41 -17.28 -20.03 4.61
N GLU A 42 -16.38 -20.71 5.32
CA GLU A 42 -16.64 -21.29 6.64
C GLU A 42 -17.02 -20.24 7.68
N GLN A 43 -16.47 -19.00 7.52
CA GLN A 43 -16.77 -17.87 8.40
C GLN A 43 -17.97 -17.02 7.94
N GLY A 44 -18.68 -17.44 6.89
CA GLY A 44 -19.96 -16.85 6.47
C GLY A 44 -19.87 -15.83 5.35
N ALA A 45 -18.72 -15.67 4.67
CA ALA A 45 -18.64 -14.82 3.50
C ALA A 45 -19.45 -15.38 2.33
N SER A 46 -20.05 -14.50 1.55
CA SER A 46 -20.71 -14.81 0.29
C SER A 46 -19.68 -14.87 -0.84
N ILE A 47 -19.60 -16.02 -1.51
CA ILE A 47 -18.66 -16.27 -2.59
C ILE A 47 -19.33 -16.00 -3.94
N HIS A 48 -18.79 -15.08 -4.73
CA HIS A 48 -19.28 -14.69 -6.04
C HIS A 48 -18.29 -15.06 -7.13
N PRO A 49 -18.46 -16.19 -7.85
CA PRO A 49 -17.62 -16.50 -9.01
C PRO A 49 -17.70 -15.36 -10.05
N LEU A 50 -16.55 -14.92 -10.54
CA LEU A 50 -16.46 -13.89 -11.57
C LEU A 50 -16.28 -14.47 -12.97
N HIS A 51 -16.09 -15.78 -13.08
CA HIS A 51 -15.99 -16.54 -14.32
C HIS A 51 -16.75 -17.86 -14.22
N GLU A 52 -17.17 -18.42 -15.37
CA GLU A 52 -17.95 -19.66 -15.43
C GLU A 52 -17.08 -20.91 -15.32
N GLU A 53 -15.82 -20.82 -15.80
CA GLU A 53 -14.88 -21.94 -15.69
C GLU A 53 -14.41 -22.11 -14.25
N ALA A 54 -14.35 -23.36 -13.80
CA ALA A 54 -13.76 -23.71 -12.52
C ALA A 54 -12.23 -23.55 -12.53
N SER A 55 -11.63 -23.54 -11.35
CA SER A 55 -10.18 -23.53 -11.20
C SER A 55 -9.56 -24.82 -11.74
N ASP A 56 -8.44 -24.67 -12.44
CA ASP A 56 -7.62 -25.78 -12.95
C ASP A 56 -6.41 -25.98 -12.02
N VAL A 57 -6.46 -27.03 -11.22
CA VAL A 57 -5.43 -27.35 -10.22
C VAL A 57 -4.12 -27.74 -10.89
N GLU A 58 -4.17 -28.53 -11.98
CA GLU A 58 -2.98 -29.01 -12.68
C GLU A 58 -2.19 -27.84 -13.30
N ARG A 59 -2.92 -26.90 -13.90
CA ARG A 59 -2.34 -25.67 -14.47
C ARG A 59 -2.17 -24.56 -13.47
N ARG A 60 -2.59 -24.75 -12.23
CA ARG A 60 -2.60 -23.73 -11.17
C ARG A 60 -3.31 -22.45 -11.58
N ARG A 61 -4.42 -22.54 -12.28
CA ARG A 61 -5.27 -21.42 -12.69
C ARG A 61 -6.45 -21.33 -11.75
N LEU A 62 -6.41 -20.36 -10.86
CA LEU A 62 -7.48 -20.11 -9.90
C LEU A 62 -8.56 -19.25 -10.58
N SER A 63 -9.80 -19.73 -10.59
CA SER A 63 -10.92 -18.95 -11.10
C SER A 63 -11.13 -17.71 -10.22
N PRO A 64 -11.28 -16.51 -10.82
CA PRO A 64 -11.43 -15.28 -10.05
C PRO A 64 -12.77 -15.26 -9.30
N VAL A 65 -12.71 -14.79 -8.06
CA VAL A 65 -13.88 -14.67 -7.18
C VAL A 65 -13.90 -13.33 -6.47
N ALA A 66 -15.09 -12.78 -6.25
CA ALA A 66 -15.30 -11.70 -5.29
C ALA A 66 -15.96 -12.26 -4.03
N LEU A 67 -15.63 -11.67 -2.89
CA LEU A 67 -16.15 -12.05 -1.58
C LEU A 67 -16.88 -10.85 -0.98
N THR A 68 -18.12 -11.03 -0.54
CA THR A 68 -18.85 -10.05 0.27
C THR A 68 -19.12 -10.62 1.65
N ASP A 69 -19.63 -9.80 2.56
CA ASP A 69 -19.88 -10.19 3.95
C ASP A 69 -18.61 -10.65 4.67
N VAL A 70 -17.46 -10.11 4.24
CA VAL A 70 -16.17 -10.40 4.86
C VAL A 70 -16.00 -9.66 6.18
N ASN A 71 -15.30 -10.28 7.14
CA ASN A 71 -15.00 -9.70 8.45
C ASN A 71 -13.50 -9.81 8.78
N ASP A 72 -13.09 -9.14 9.86
CA ASP A 72 -11.69 -9.04 10.25
C ASP A 72 -11.07 -10.35 10.76
N ALA A 73 -11.85 -11.38 11.03
CA ALA A 73 -11.34 -12.69 11.43
C ALA A 73 -10.90 -13.54 10.23
N MET A 74 -11.37 -13.23 9.04
CA MET A 74 -11.05 -13.96 7.81
C MET A 74 -9.63 -13.66 7.33
N ARG A 75 -8.93 -14.68 6.88
CA ARG A 75 -7.54 -14.55 6.39
C ARG A 75 -7.41 -13.62 5.20
N VAL A 76 -8.42 -13.54 4.33
CA VAL A 76 -8.44 -12.61 3.16
C VAL A 76 -8.41 -11.13 3.53
N THR A 77 -8.74 -10.79 4.77
CA THR A 77 -8.69 -9.41 5.28
C THR A 77 -7.45 -9.10 6.09
N GLN A 78 -6.68 -10.12 6.46
CA GLN A 78 -5.49 -10.01 7.31
C GLN A 78 -4.17 -10.21 6.56
N GLU A 79 -4.17 -11.04 5.51
CA GLU A 79 -2.97 -11.43 4.78
C GLU A 79 -2.99 -10.89 3.35
N GLU A 80 -1.81 -10.64 2.78
CA GLU A 80 -1.69 -10.28 1.36
C GLU A 80 -2.15 -11.46 0.49
N ILE A 81 -3.16 -11.23 -0.33
CA ILE A 81 -3.77 -12.29 -1.15
C ILE A 81 -2.82 -12.73 -2.26
N PHE A 82 -2.35 -11.81 -3.07
CA PHE A 82 -1.49 -12.07 -4.24
C PHE A 82 -2.11 -13.09 -5.22
N GLY A 83 -3.38 -12.92 -5.52
CA GLY A 83 -4.16 -13.81 -6.38
C GLY A 83 -5.53 -13.23 -6.76
N PRO A 84 -6.32 -13.92 -7.59
CA PRO A 84 -7.56 -13.42 -8.16
C PRO A 84 -8.75 -13.56 -7.18
N ILE A 85 -8.59 -13.08 -5.97
CA ILE A 85 -9.63 -13.03 -4.93
C ILE A 85 -9.82 -11.57 -4.53
N LEU A 86 -11.05 -11.07 -4.63
CA LEU A 86 -11.40 -9.68 -4.36
C LEU A 86 -12.36 -9.60 -3.17
N PRO A 87 -11.88 -9.33 -1.95
CA PRO A 87 -12.75 -8.95 -0.84
C PRO A 87 -13.40 -7.59 -1.11
N VAL A 88 -14.69 -7.48 -0.93
CA VAL A 88 -15.49 -6.27 -1.12
C VAL A 88 -16.17 -5.91 0.19
N VAL A 89 -15.85 -4.75 0.72
CA VAL A 89 -16.44 -4.20 1.94
C VAL A 89 -17.26 -2.98 1.57
N GLY A 90 -18.55 -2.99 1.90
CA GLY A 90 -19.42 -1.82 1.75
C GLY A 90 -19.14 -0.78 2.83
N TYR A 91 -19.37 0.48 2.52
CA TYR A 91 -19.35 1.59 3.47
C TYR A 91 -20.44 2.60 3.11
N ASP A 92 -20.98 3.30 4.09
CA ASP A 92 -22.00 4.32 3.89
C ASP A 92 -21.39 5.72 3.75
N THR A 93 -20.26 5.96 4.38
CA THR A 93 -19.57 7.26 4.36
C THR A 93 -18.08 7.10 4.06
N ILE A 94 -17.49 8.13 3.44
CA ILE A 94 -16.03 8.13 3.20
C ILE A 94 -15.22 8.07 4.50
N ASP A 95 -15.77 8.58 5.60
CA ASP A 95 -15.13 8.52 6.92
C ASP A 95 -15.00 7.07 7.42
N GLU A 96 -15.99 6.23 7.17
CA GLU A 96 -15.92 4.79 7.48
C GLU A 96 -14.83 4.09 6.66
N ALA A 97 -14.75 4.38 5.36
CA ALA A 97 -13.70 3.84 4.50
C ALA A 97 -12.30 4.27 4.96
N ILE A 98 -12.12 5.54 5.34
CA ILE A 98 -10.87 6.07 5.90
C ILE A 98 -10.53 5.37 7.23
N ALA A 99 -11.52 5.21 8.12
CA ALA A 99 -11.33 4.52 9.38
C ALA A 99 -10.92 3.05 9.17
N PHE A 100 -11.56 2.37 8.21
CA PHE A 100 -11.23 1.00 7.83
C PHE A 100 -9.78 0.86 7.35
N VAL A 101 -9.31 1.78 6.49
CA VAL A 101 -7.92 1.79 6.01
C VAL A 101 -6.95 2.06 7.15
N ASN A 102 -7.24 3.05 8.01
CA ASN A 102 -6.35 3.46 9.09
C ASN A 102 -6.26 2.44 10.25
N ALA A 103 -7.27 1.58 10.41
CA ALA A 103 -7.25 0.49 11.39
C ALA A 103 -6.30 -0.66 10.99
N ARG A 104 -5.75 -0.64 9.78
CA ARG A 104 -4.91 -1.70 9.20
C ARG A 104 -3.46 -1.27 9.01
N PRO A 105 -2.53 -2.22 8.83
CA PRO A 105 -1.16 -1.90 8.43
C PRO A 105 -1.14 -1.02 7.17
N ARG A 106 -0.26 -0.02 7.16
CA ARG A 106 -0.17 0.93 6.04
C ARG A 106 0.19 0.22 4.74
N PRO A 107 -0.65 0.35 3.68
CA PRO A 107 -0.45 -0.35 2.43
C PRO A 107 0.66 0.29 1.58
N LEU A 108 1.24 -0.50 0.68
CA LEU A 108 2.17 0.01 -0.33
C LEU A 108 1.46 0.94 -1.33
N ALA A 109 0.23 0.64 -1.70
CA ALA A 109 -0.55 1.40 -2.66
C ALA A 109 -2.00 1.59 -2.21
N LEU A 110 -2.57 2.75 -2.54
CA LEU A 110 -3.98 3.05 -2.40
C LEU A 110 -4.52 3.50 -3.77
N TYR A 111 -5.66 2.97 -4.17
CA TYR A 111 -6.34 3.37 -5.40
C TYR A 111 -7.69 4.00 -5.07
N TYR A 112 -7.89 5.22 -5.55
CA TYR A 112 -9.17 5.92 -5.39
C TYR A 112 -9.87 6.02 -6.74
N PHE A 113 -11.13 5.60 -6.80
CA PHE A 113 -11.98 5.75 -7.97
C PHE A 113 -13.17 6.63 -7.63
N GLY A 114 -13.27 7.79 -8.28
CA GLY A 114 -14.33 8.74 -8.00
C GLY A 114 -14.05 10.14 -8.56
N ALA A 115 -14.89 11.08 -8.19
CA ALA A 115 -14.71 12.48 -8.54
C ALA A 115 -13.50 13.10 -7.82
N ARG A 116 -12.97 14.17 -8.40
CA ARG A 116 -11.95 15.01 -7.75
C ARG A 116 -12.64 16.04 -6.89
N ASP A 117 -13.08 15.62 -5.74
CA ASP A 117 -13.88 16.41 -4.80
C ASP A 117 -13.33 16.29 -3.36
N ARG A 118 -14.09 16.81 -2.40
CA ARG A 118 -13.76 16.76 -0.97
C ARG A 118 -13.50 15.35 -0.43
N ASN A 119 -14.09 14.31 -1.04
CA ASN A 119 -13.87 12.94 -0.59
C ASN A 119 -12.46 12.46 -0.96
N LEU A 120 -12.00 12.80 -2.18
CA LEU A 120 -10.62 12.54 -2.58
C LEU A 120 -9.64 13.29 -1.66
N GLU A 121 -9.89 14.58 -1.40
CA GLU A 121 -9.05 15.38 -0.50
C GLU A 121 -8.97 14.75 0.89
N ALA A 122 -10.12 14.35 1.46
CA ALA A 122 -10.18 13.68 2.75
C ALA A 122 -9.38 12.37 2.78
N VAL A 123 -9.47 11.55 1.72
CA VAL A 123 -8.69 10.31 1.60
C VAL A 123 -7.20 10.61 1.56
N LEU A 124 -6.77 11.56 0.72
CA LEU A 124 -5.35 11.93 0.59
C LEU A 124 -4.75 12.51 1.87
N GLU A 125 -5.51 13.31 2.61
CA GLU A 125 -5.04 13.97 3.84
C GLU A 125 -5.06 13.05 5.06
N ARG A 126 -6.02 12.11 5.11
CA ARG A 126 -6.32 11.35 6.33
C ARG A 126 -5.90 9.88 6.27
N THR A 127 -5.33 9.42 5.15
CA THR A 127 -4.74 8.08 5.03
C THR A 127 -3.25 8.15 4.74
N VAL A 128 -2.53 7.08 5.06
CA VAL A 128 -1.10 6.95 4.76
C VAL A 128 -0.87 5.65 3.98
N SER A 129 -0.27 5.79 2.80
CA SER A 129 0.17 4.67 1.94
C SER A 129 1.52 4.99 1.31
N GLY A 130 2.16 4.00 0.71
CA GLY A 130 3.40 4.22 -0.05
C GLY A 130 3.18 5.11 -1.27
N GLY A 131 2.05 4.94 -1.96
CA GLY A 131 1.67 5.78 -3.08
C GLY A 131 0.18 5.73 -3.36
N VAL A 132 -0.33 6.69 -4.14
CA VAL A 132 -1.74 6.77 -4.52
C VAL A 132 -1.88 6.92 -6.03
N THR A 133 -2.83 6.19 -6.63
CA THR A 133 -3.29 6.45 -8.00
C THR A 133 -4.79 6.75 -7.98
N VAL A 134 -5.19 7.82 -8.67
CA VAL A 134 -6.60 8.25 -8.78
C VAL A 134 -7.16 7.84 -10.12
N ASN A 135 -8.32 7.18 -10.12
CA ASN A 135 -9.04 6.69 -11.31
C ASN A 135 -8.24 5.75 -12.22
N ASN A 136 -7.26 5.06 -11.65
CA ASN A 136 -6.49 4.00 -12.29
C ASN A 136 -5.80 3.16 -11.21
N THR A 137 -5.05 2.13 -11.64
CA THR A 137 -4.23 1.29 -10.76
C THR A 137 -2.76 1.34 -11.20
N ALA A 138 -1.85 1.14 -10.27
CA ALA A 138 -0.41 0.95 -10.49
C ALA A 138 0.36 2.09 -11.20
N LEU A 139 -0.29 3.10 -11.78
CA LEU A 139 0.39 4.11 -12.59
C LEU A 139 1.40 4.98 -11.83
N HIS A 140 1.26 5.13 -10.51
CA HIS A 140 2.26 5.84 -9.71
C HIS A 140 3.61 5.11 -9.67
N VAL A 141 3.62 3.80 -9.87
CA VAL A 141 4.84 2.96 -9.86
C VAL A 141 5.67 3.17 -11.13
N VAL A 142 5.01 3.38 -12.28
CA VAL A 142 5.69 3.52 -13.57
C VAL A 142 6.16 4.96 -13.85
N GLN A 143 5.87 5.90 -12.96
CA GLN A 143 6.31 7.29 -13.08
C GLN A 143 7.70 7.46 -12.46
N GLU A 144 8.74 7.50 -13.27
CA GLU A 144 10.13 7.58 -12.82
C GLU A 144 10.46 8.83 -11.98
N ASN A 145 9.65 9.88 -12.08
CA ASN A 145 9.81 11.11 -11.30
C ASN A 145 9.04 11.13 -9.98
N LEU A 146 8.20 10.12 -9.72
CA LEU A 146 7.51 9.96 -8.44
C LEU A 146 8.30 9.00 -7.55
N PRO A 147 8.50 9.32 -6.27
CA PRO A 147 9.09 8.38 -5.33
C PRO A 147 8.19 7.14 -5.18
N PHE A 148 8.80 5.97 -5.20
CA PHE A 148 8.09 4.71 -4.97
C PHE A 148 8.71 3.96 -3.80
N GLY A 149 7.90 3.67 -2.80
CA GLY A 149 8.29 2.93 -1.60
C GLY A 149 7.13 2.79 -0.63
N GLY A 150 7.26 1.88 0.32
CA GLY A 150 6.26 1.61 1.34
C GLY A 150 6.45 2.43 2.62
N VAL A 151 5.53 2.26 3.56
CA VAL A 151 5.54 2.93 4.86
C VAL A 151 5.31 1.88 5.96
N GLY A 152 6.26 1.75 6.89
CA GLY A 152 6.17 0.79 7.99
C GLY A 152 6.14 -0.65 7.48
N PRO A 153 5.06 -1.43 7.70
CA PRO A 153 5.00 -2.82 7.27
C PRO A 153 5.11 -3.03 5.76
N SER A 154 4.70 -2.05 4.94
CA SER A 154 4.78 -2.15 3.48
C SER A 154 6.14 -1.77 2.91
N GLY A 155 7.06 -1.22 3.69
CA GLY A 155 8.41 -0.89 3.25
C GLY A 155 9.06 0.26 4.00
N MET A 156 10.32 0.51 3.68
CA MET A 156 11.11 1.58 4.27
C MET A 156 11.97 2.25 3.19
N GLY A 157 11.78 3.56 3.05
CA GLY A 157 12.46 4.35 2.03
C GLY A 157 11.78 4.27 0.68
N GLU A 158 12.34 4.98 -0.27
CA GLU A 158 11.75 5.18 -1.58
C GLU A 158 12.83 5.29 -2.65
N TYR A 159 12.50 4.97 -3.89
CA TYR A 159 13.39 5.10 -5.03
C TYR A 159 12.63 5.71 -6.22
N HIS A 160 13.23 5.79 -7.36
CA HIS A 160 12.96 6.55 -8.56
C HIS A 160 13.48 7.98 -8.52
N GLY A 161 13.96 8.47 -9.65
CA GLY A 161 14.40 9.83 -9.87
C GLY A 161 15.32 10.38 -8.78
N ARG A 162 15.02 11.58 -8.33
CA ARG A 162 15.79 12.27 -7.28
C ARG A 162 15.72 11.56 -5.94
N ALA A 163 14.55 11.02 -5.56
CA ALA A 163 14.38 10.31 -4.30
C ALA A 163 15.33 9.10 -4.22
N GLY A 164 15.41 8.31 -5.31
CA GLY A 164 16.33 7.18 -5.39
C GLY A 164 17.80 7.59 -5.32
N PHE A 165 18.19 8.66 -6.03
CA PHE A 165 19.54 9.19 -5.94
C PHE A 165 19.90 9.60 -4.51
N ASP A 166 19.05 10.38 -3.86
CA ASP A 166 19.30 10.84 -2.49
C ASP A 166 19.33 9.68 -1.49
N ARG A 167 18.49 8.66 -1.70
CA ARG A 167 18.43 7.46 -0.84
C ARG A 167 19.73 6.67 -0.81
N PHE A 168 20.40 6.55 -1.96
CA PHE A 168 21.68 5.83 -2.08
C PHE A 168 22.90 6.75 -1.97
N SER A 169 22.68 8.04 -1.69
CA SER A 169 23.73 9.03 -1.56
C SER A 169 23.99 9.41 -0.10
N LYS A 170 25.24 9.62 0.24
CA LYS A 170 25.61 10.18 1.54
C LYS A 170 25.61 11.70 1.46
N LEU A 171 24.66 12.33 2.11
CA LEU A 171 24.70 13.76 2.33
C LEU A 171 25.82 14.10 3.32
N LYS A 172 26.84 14.83 2.86
CA LYS A 172 27.96 15.28 3.68
C LYS A 172 27.68 16.71 4.17
N PRO A 173 27.30 16.90 5.43
CA PRO A 173 27.15 18.24 5.97
C PRO A 173 28.54 18.90 6.07
N VAL A 174 28.64 20.14 5.60
CA VAL A 174 29.85 20.95 5.71
C VAL A 174 29.49 22.25 6.43
N PHE A 175 30.06 22.47 7.59
CA PHE A 175 29.96 23.73 8.30
C PHE A 175 31.29 24.47 8.16
N ILE A 176 31.24 25.67 7.61
CA ILE A 176 32.40 26.55 7.47
C ILE A 176 32.23 27.67 8.48
N ASP A 177 33.09 27.68 9.51
CA ASP A 177 33.06 28.71 10.53
C ASP A 177 33.48 30.06 9.93
N GLY A 178 32.79 31.10 10.35
CA GLY A 178 33.08 32.47 9.92
C GLY A 178 34.31 33.07 10.60
N ARG A 179 34.83 34.17 10.04
CA ARG A 179 35.97 34.92 10.61
C ARG A 179 35.69 35.41 12.04
N TRP A 180 34.45 35.62 12.38
CA TRP A 180 33.95 36.02 13.71
C TRP A 180 33.12 34.87 14.28
N SER A 181 33.81 33.93 14.89
CA SER A 181 33.14 32.77 15.51
C SER A 181 32.82 33.03 16.99
N ALA A 182 31.59 32.70 17.38
CA ALA A 182 31.20 32.73 18.79
C ALA A 182 31.58 31.46 19.55
N THR A 183 32.22 30.48 18.91
CA THR A 183 32.62 29.20 19.54
C THR A 183 33.59 29.39 20.72
N SER A 184 34.43 30.44 20.67
CA SER A 184 35.30 30.81 21.80
C SER A 184 34.54 31.12 23.11
N LEU A 185 33.28 31.55 23.02
CA LEU A 185 32.42 31.81 24.19
C LEU A 185 31.93 30.51 24.85
N LEU A 186 31.99 29.39 24.13
CA LEU A 186 31.63 28.06 24.60
C LEU A 186 32.83 27.25 25.04
N ALA A 187 34.07 27.78 24.89
CA ALA A 187 35.31 27.13 25.31
C ALA A 187 35.62 27.36 26.83
N PRO A 188 36.37 26.46 27.46
CA PRO A 188 36.86 26.68 28.82
C PRO A 188 37.76 27.94 28.96
N PRO A 189 37.81 28.58 30.14
CA PRO A 189 37.13 28.20 31.38
C PRO A 189 35.64 28.59 31.42
N TYR A 190 34.79 27.67 31.88
CA TYR A 190 33.31 27.79 31.87
C TYR A 190 32.83 28.76 32.95
N GLY A 191 32.96 30.06 32.70
CA GLY A 191 32.56 31.14 33.56
C GLY A 191 31.07 31.51 33.52
N ARG A 192 30.76 32.70 34.06
CA ARG A 192 29.36 33.23 34.07
C ARG A 192 28.78 33.39 32.67
N ARG A 193 29.57 33.79 31.66
CA ARG A 193 29.15 34.00 30.27
C ARG A 193 28.69 32.67 29.65
N PHE A 194 29.46 31.61 29.79
CA PHE A 194 29.11 30.26 29.32
C PHE A 194 27.76 29.82 29.92
N ARG A 195 27.58 29.95 31.24
CA ARG A 195 26.34 29.58 31.93
C ARG A 195 25.13 30.36 31.42
N ALA A 196 25.25 31.65 31.14
CA ALA A 196 24.21 32.45 30.58
C ALA A 196 23.81 32.03 29.15
N ILE A 197 24.79 31.74 28.30
CA ILE A 197 24.56 31.25 26.94
C ILE A 197 23.86 29.88 26.95
N VAL A 198 24.33 28.92 27.76
CA VAL A 198 23.69 27.62 27.88
C VAL A 198 22.27 27.71 28.43
N ALA A 199 22.01 28.61 29.36
CA ALA A 199 20.66 28.87 29.88
C ALA A 199 19.72 29.43 28.81
N LEU A 200 20.24 30.24 27.88
CA LEU A 200 19.48 30.75 26.74
C LEU A 200 19.16 29.69 25.71
N LEU A 201 20.14 28.81 25.41
CA LEU A 201 19.98 27.73 24.40
C LEU A 201 19.09 26.58 24.86
N LYS A 202 18.80 26.46 26.16
CA LYS A 202 17.93 25.45 26.76
C LYS A 202 16.45 25.86 26.82
N ARG A 203 16.11 27.06 26.37
CA ARG A 203 14.72 27.54 26.25
C ARG A 203 14.16 27.25 24.86
#